data_a938f1cca58015570d2a96fec814c035
#
_entry.id   a938f1cca58015570d2a96fec814c035
#
_cell.length_a   1.000
_cell.length_b   1.000
_cell.length_c   1.000
_cell.angle_alpha   90.00
_cell.angle_beta   90.00
_cell.angle_gamma   90.00
#
_symmetry.space_group_name_H-M   'P 1'
#
loop_
_entity.id
_entity.type
_entity.pdbx_description
1 polymer ?
#
loop_
_entity_poly.entity_id
_entity_poly.type
_entity_poly.pdbx_seq_one_letter_code
_entity_poly.pdbx_strand_id
1 'polypeptide(L)'
;RDSPYTASLYNGLSRLFGMAFNIDYSVCIIIMATLTAIYVIAGGYMATAINDFIQGIIMLFGIIAVIAAVIHSKGGFMSALQGLANVSDPAVSNTPGIFASFFGPDPFNLLCVVILTSLGTWGLPQMVQKFYAIDNEASIQNGTVISTIFALIVSGGCYFLGGFGRLFSDQIDVKANGFDSIIPTMLSNLSPALIALVVILVLSASMSTLSSLVIASSSTLTIDFLKDNFIKNMSEKKQVLYIRILVVVFIAISAILALIQYKSSVTFIAQLMGISWGALAGSFLAPFMFSLYSKKVSKASCWACFLFSSVLMIANIFFRAGFPTWLQSPINCGAFAMFAGMIIVPVVSLFTPKPDKELVDSAFACYEKETEVPQKTALGK
;
A
#
# COMPACT_ATOMS: atom_id res chain seq x y z
N ARG A 1 6.09 8.18 -9.22
CA ARG A 1 6.51 7.49 -8.00
C ARG A 1 5.60 6.30 -7.64
N ASP A 2 4.29 6.41 -7.88
CA ASP A 2 3.31 5.37 -7.55
C ASP A 2 3.14 4.29 -8.63
N SER A 3 3.74 4.48 -9.80
CA SER A 3 3.60 3.55 -10.93
C SER A 3 3.99 2.08 -10.63
N PRO A 4 5.06 1.78 -9.87
CA PRO A 4 5.36 0.38 -9.52
C PRO A 4 4.29 -0.24 -8.60
N TYR A 5 3.72 0.53 -7.68
CA TYR A 5 2.63 0.05 -6.84
C TYR A 5 1.35 -0.18 -7.65
N THR A 6 0.99 0.77 -8.53
CA THR A 6 -0.13 0.60 -9.45
C THR A 6 0.07 -0.62 -10.37
N ALA A 7 1.29 -0.86 -10.85
CA ALA A 7 1.63 -2.05 -11.63
C ALA A 7 1.43 -3.35 -10.85
N SER A 8 1.77 -3.37 -9.55
CA SER A 8 1.54 -4.54 -8.69
C SER A 8 0.06 -4.88 -8.53
N LEU A 9 -0.81 -3.86 -8.48
CA LEU A 9 -2.26 -4.04 -8.41
C LEU A 9 -2.82 -4.64 -9.71
N TYR A 10 -2.39 -4.13 -10.87
CA TYR A 10 -2.76 -4.73 -12.15
C TYR A 10 -2.30 -6.19 -12.25
N ASN A 11 -1.12 -6.50 -11.74
CA ASN A 11 -0.56 -7.84 -11.74
C ASN A 11 -1.42 -8.81 -10.93
N GLY A 12 -1.73 -8.44 -9.68
CA GLY A 12 -2.57 -9.25 -8.80
C GLY A 12 -3.97 -9.51 -9.36
N LEU A 13 -4.58 -8.43 -9.87
CA LEU A 13 -5.92 -8.50 -10.45
C LEU A 13 -5.94 -9.38 -11.72
N SER A 14 -4.98 -9.20 -12.63
CA SER A 14 -4.93 -9.97 -13.88
C SER A 14 -4.64 -11.45 -13.67
N ARG A 15 -3.86 -11.83 -12.66
CA ARG A 15 -3.64 -13.24 -12.30
C ARG A 15 -4.92 -13.90 -11.80
N LEU A 16 -5.69 -13.18 -10.96
CA LEU A 16 -6.95 -13.70 -10.46
C LEU A 16 -8.00 -13.83 -11.58
N PHE A 17 -8.13 -12.83 -12.45
CA PHE A 17 -9.05 -12.87 -13.59
C PHE A 17 -8.65 -13.95 -14.59
N GLY A 18 -7.35 -14.09 -14.87
CA GLY A 18 -6.83 -15.16 -15.72
C GLY A 18 -7.22 -16.54 -15.19
N MET A 19 -7.10 -16.75 -13.88
CA MET A 19 -7.53 -18.00 -13.22
C MET A 19 -9.05 -18.20 -13.29
N ALA A 20 -9.83 -17.16 -12.97
CA ALA A 20 -11.29 -17.27 -12.86
C ALA A 20 -12.00 -17.44 -14.22
N PHE A 21 -11.48 -16.79 -15.27
CA PHE A 21 -12.13 -16.70 -16.57
C PHE A 21 -11.33 -17.35 -17.72
N ASN A 22 -10.15 -17.89 -17.43
CA ASN A 22 -9.22 -18.46 -18.42
C ASN A 22 -8.89 -17.48 -19.55
N ILE A 23 -8.66 -16.20 -19.20
CA ILE A 23 -8.30 -15.12 -20.12
C ILE A 23 -6.79 -14.89 -20.06
N ASP A 24 -6.16 -14.59 -21.23
CA ASP A 24 -4.75 -14.23 -21.27
C ASP A 24 -4.44 -13.03 -20.34
N TYR A 25 -3.34 -13.15 -19.60
CA TYR A 25 -2.91 -12.17 -18.63
C TYR A 25 -2.74 -10.76 -19.22
N SER A 26 -2.16 -10.64 -20.40
CA SER A 26 -1.93 -9.35 -21.06
C SER A 26 -3.25 -8.68 -21.47
N VAL A 27 -4.23 -9.48 -21.89
CA VAL A 27 -5.57 -9.02 -22.22
C VAL A 27 -6.27 -8.50 -20.94
N CYS A 28 -6.14 -9.22 -19.84
CA CYS A 28 -6.69 -8.77 -18.56
C CYS A 28 -6.12 -7.41 -18.12
N ILE A 29 -4.79 -7.20 -18.23
CA ILE A 29 -4.18 -5.90 -17.90
C ILE A 29 -4.78 -4.77 -18.75
N ILE A 30 -4.91 -4.97 -20.05
CA ILE A 30 -5.43 -3.94 -20.97
C ILE A 30 -6.89 -3.62 -20.65
N ILE A 31 -7.72 -4.64 -20.40
CA ILE A 31 -9.12 -4.45 -20.02
C ILE A 31 -9.20 -3.66 -18.70
N MET A 32 -8.44 -4.07 -17.70
CA MET A 32 -8.48 -3.43 -16.38
C MET A 32 -7.94 -1.99 -16.42
N ALA A 33 -6.86 -1.74 -17.17
CA ALA A 33 -6.33 -0.40 -17.37
C ALA A 33 -7.36 0.51 -18.05
N THR A 34 -8.04 0.01 -19.08
CA THR A 34 -9.08 0.75 -19.80
C THR A 34 -10.28 1.05 -18.90
N LEU A 35 -10.78 0.07 -18.17
CA LEU A 35 -11.89 0.27 -17.22
C LEU A 35 -11.52 1.28 -16.13
N THR A 36 -10.31 1.19 -15.58
CA THR A 36 -9.81 2.15 -14.59
C THR A 36 -9.75 3.57 -15.17
N ALA A 37 -9.24 3.73 -16.40
CA ALA A 37 -9.19 5.04 -17.05
C ALA A 37 -10.58 5.64 -17.24
N ILE A 38 -11.54 4.88 -17.76
CA ILE A 38 -12.93 5.33 -17.96
C ILE A 38 -13.55 5.73 -16.63
N TYR A 39 -13.46 4.88 -15.62
CA TYR A 39 -14.03 5.10 -14.31
C TYR A 39 -13.46 6.34 -13.61
N VAL A 40 -12.13 6.51 -13.61
CA VAL A 40 -11.47 7.64 -12.94
C VAL A 40 -11.73 8.95 -13.67
N ILE A 41 -11.71 8.96 -15.00
CA ILE A 41 -11.95 10.17 -15.80
C ILE A 41 -13.40 10.64 -15.70
N ALA A 42 -14.36 9.70 -15.72
CA ALA A 42 -15.78 10.02 -15.66
C ALA A 42 -16.26 10.36 -14.24
N GLY A 43 -15.73 9.65 -13.23
CA GLY A 43 -16.25 9.71 -11.87
C GLY A 43 -15.74 10.89 -11.03
N GLY A 44 -14.51 11.31 -11.22
CA GLY A 44 -13.87 12.32 -10.36
C GLY A 44 -13.75 11.89 -8.90
N TYR A 45 -13.32 12.80 -8.01
CA TYR A 45 -13.03 12.47 -6.60
C TYR A 45 -14.26 12.01 -5.80
N MET A 46 -15.39 12.70 -5.92
CA MET A 46 -16.58 12.38 -5.11
C MET A 46 -17.17 11.01 -5.47
N ALA A 47 -17.26 10.71 -6.76
CA ALA A 47 -17.79 9.42 -7.19
C ALA A 47 -16.85 8.27 -6.80
N THR A 48 -15.54 8.49 -6.84
CA THR A 48 -14.58 7.50 -6.35
C THR A 48 -14.72 7.27 -4.85
N ALA A 49 -14.90 8.33 -4.04
CA ALA A 49 -15.07 8.20 -2.59
C ALA A 49 -16.33 7.40 -2.19
N ILE A 50 -17.46 7.64 -2.87
CA ILE A 50 -18.71 6.87 -2.64
C ILE A 50 -18.51 5.40 -3.03
N ASN A 51 -17.88 5.16 -4.18
CA ASN A 51 -17.59 3.82 -4.65
C ASN A 51 -16.62 3.09 -3.71
N ASP A 52 -15.59 3.77 -3.21
CA ASP A 52 -14.63 3.23 -2.24
C ASP A 52 -15.33 2.79 -0.95
N PHE A 53 -16.35 3.53 -0.50
CA PHE A 53 -17.15 3.16 0.67
C PHE A 53 -17.93 1.85 0.43
N ILE A 54 -18.61 1.72 -0.71
CA ILE A 54 -19.34 0.50 -1.08
C ILE A 54 -18.38 -0.67 -1.20
N GLN A 55 -17.25 -0.47 -1.86
CA GLN A 55 -16.20 -1.48 -2.01
C GLN A 55 -15.60 -1.89 -0.67
N GLY A 56 -15.46 -0.95 0.27
CA GLY A 56 -15.02 -1.24 1.64
C GLY A 56 -15.95 -2.22 2.36
N ILE A 57 -17.26 -2.06 2.21
CA ILE A 57 -18.25 -3.00 2.76
C ILE A 57 -18.09 -4.39 2.13
N ILE A 58 -17.93 -4.46 0.81
CA ILE A 58 -17.71 -5.74 0.11
C ILE A 58 -16.43 -6.41 0.61
N MET A 59 -15.34 -5.65 0.77
CA MET A 59 -14.08 -6.18 1.29
C MET A 59 -14.22 -6.73 2.70
N LEU A 60 -14.95 -6.03 3.59
CA LEU A 60 -15.13 -6.44 4.98
C LEU A 60 -15.81 -7.81 5.10
N PHE A 61 -16.93 -7.99 4.42
CA PHE A 61 -17.67 -9.26 4.46
C PHE A 61 -17.03 -10.34 3.59
N GLY A 62 -16.46 -9.95 2.45
CA GLY A 62 -15.84 -10.86 1.51
C GLY A 62 -14.63 -11.57 2.09
N ILE A 63 -13.73 -10.88 2.78
CA ILE A 63 -12.54 -11.52 3.37
C ILE A 63 -12.93 -12.52 4.47
N ILE A 64 -13.93 -12.21 5.28
CA ILE A 64 -14.42 -13.12 6.33
C ILE A 64 -14.96 -14.41 5.68
N ALA A 65 -15.76 -14.27 4.63
CA ALA A 65 -16.33 -15.44 3.92
C ALA A 65 -15.24 -16.30 3.27
N VAL A 66 -14.23 -15.68 2.67
CA VAL A 66 -13.10 -16.38 2.04
C VAL A 66 -12.26 -17.12 3.08
N ILE A 67 -11.93 -16.49 4.20
CA ILE A 67 -11.20 -17.14 5.29
C ILE A 67 -11.98 -18.36 5.80
N ALA A 68 -13.26 -18.18 6.09
CA ALA A 68 -14.11 -19.27 6.56
C ALA A 68 -14.13 -20.44 5.56
N ALA A 69 -14.26 -20.16 4.27
CA ALA A 69 -14.28 -21.17 3.23
C ALA A 69 -12.95 -21.92 3.09
N VAL A 70 -11.82 -21.21 3.08
CA VAL A 70 -10.49 -21.83 2.99
C VAL A 70 -10.18 -22.68 4.21
N ILE A 71 -10.48 -22.21 5.41
CA ILE A 71 -10.28 -22.97 6.65
C ILE A 71 -11.20 -24.19 6.68
N HIS A 72 -12.45 -24.04 6.25
CA HIS A 72 -13.39 -25.16 6.18
C HIS A 72 -12.91 -26.25 5.20
N SER A 73 -12.34 -25.86 4.06
CA SER A 73 -11.79 -26.81 3.07
C SER A 73 -10.63 -27.66 3.61
N LYS A 74 -9.98 -27.21 4.68
CA LYS A 74 -8.88 -27.91 5.37
C LYS A 74 -9.34 -28.60 6.66
N GLY A 75 -10.65 -28.81 6.85
CA GLY A 75 -11.20 -29.51 8.01
C GLY A 75 -11.35 -28.65 9.26
N GLY A 76 -11.36 -27.32 9.13
CA GLY A 76 -11.50 -26.36 10.22
C GLY A 76 -10.16 -25.80 10.72
N PHE A 77 -10.23 -24.81 11.59
CA PHE A 77 -9.05 -24.05 12.05
C PHE A 77 -7.98 -24.91 12.72
N MET A 78 -8.36 -25.78 13.65
CA MET A 78 -7.40 -26.64 14.38
C MET A 78 -6.72 -27.65 13.45
N SER A 79 -7.48 -28.24 12.50
CA SER A 79 -6.93 -29.13 11.50
C SER A 79 -5.95 -28.42 10.56
N ALA A 80 -6.29 -27.21 10.11
CA ALA A 80 -5.41 -26.38 9.30
C ALA A 80 -4.13 -26.00 10.04
N LEU A 81 -4.22 -25.65 11.32
CA LEU A 81 -3.07 -25.30 12.14
C LEU A 81 -2.15 -26.53 12.39
N GLN A 82 -2.72 -27.69 12.68
CA GLN A 82 -1.97 -28.96 12.77
C GLN A 82 -1.32 -29.31 11.42
N GLY A 83 -2.04 -29.09 10.32
CA GLY A 83 -1.50 -29.24 8.97
C GLY A 83 -0.26 -28.39 8.75
N LEU A 84 -0.31 -27.10 9.13
CA LEU A 84 0.86 -26.20 9.05
C LEU A 84 2.03 -26.66 9.93
N ALA A 85 1.75 -27.15 11.13
CA ALA A 85 2.79 -27.68 12.03
C ALA A 85 3.51 -28.88 11.44
N ASN A 86 2.84 -29.67 10.60
CA ASN A 86 3.39 -30.85 9.93
C ASN A 86 4.06 -30.54 8.58
N VAL A 87 3.95 -29.32 8.06
CA VAL A 87 4.66 -28.94 6.83
C VAL A 87 6.16 -28.96 7.08
N SER A 88 6.89 -29.68 6.23
CA SER A 88 8.34 -29.70 6.21
C SER A 88 8.86 -29.09 4.92
N ASP A 89 9.72 -28.08 5.04
CA ASP A 89 10.42 -27.47 3.91
C ASP A 89 11.88 -27.21 4.32
N PRO A 90 12.76 -28.19 4.12
CA PRO A 90 14.18 -28.09 4.53
C PRO A 90 14.94 -26.95 3.85
N ALA A 91 14.45 -26.47 2.70
CA ALA A 91 15.06 -25.31 2.01
C ALA A 91 14.84 -24.00 2.78
N VAL A 92 13.80 -23.96 3.64
CA VAL A 92 13.46 -22.77 4.44
C VAL A 92 13.88 -22.95 5.90
N SER A 93 13.52 -24.09 6.52
CA SER A 93 13.88 -24.39 7.91
C SER A 93 13.73 -25.87 8.22
N ASN A 94 14.65 -26.40 9.03
CA ASN A 94 14.59 -27.76 9.58
C ASN A 94 13.85 -27.85 10.92
N THR A 95 13.35 -26.74 11.45
CA THR A 95 12.67 -26.72 12.75
C THR A 95 11.23 -27.23 12.61
N PRO A 96 10.84 -28.31 13.30
CA PRO A 96 9.49 -28.81 13.28
C PRO A 96 8.48 -27.77 13.78
N GLY A 97 7.34 -27.66 13.11
CA GLY A 97 6.24 -26.75 13.50
C GLY A 97 6.50 -25.27 13.25
N ILE A 98 7.62 -24.90 12.61
CA ILE A 98 8.00 -23.50 12.40
C ILE A 98 6.94 -22.69 11.63
N PHE A 99 6.24 -23.32 10.69
CA PHE A 99 5.22 -22.65 9.87
C PHE A 99 3.90 -22.40 10.61
N ALA A 100 3.69 -23.06 11.75
CA ALA A 100 2.58 -22.77 12.67
C ALA A 100 3.01 -21.84 13.82
N SER A 101 4.27 -21.42 13.88
CA SER A 101 4.76 -20.52 14.92
C SER A 101 4.35 -19.07 14.64
N PHE A 102 4.24 -18.27 15.70
CA PHE A 102 3.81 -16.87 15.61
C PHE A 102 4.77 -16.00 14.77
N PHE A 103 6.08 -16.24 14.86
CA PHE A 103 7.09 -15.45 14.17
C PHE A 103 7.56 -16.05 12.85
N GLY A 104 7.16 -17.29 12.53
CA GLY A 104 7.57 -17.97 11.30
C GLY A 104 9.09 -18.26 11.22
N PRO A 105 9.57 -18.64 10.03
CA PRO A 105 10.98 -19.01 9.83
C PRO A 105 11.94 -17.82 9.73
N ASP A 106 11.44 -16.62 9.43
CA ASP A 106 12.24 -15.38 9.28
C ASP A 106 11.59 -14.20 10.03
N PRO A 107 11.80 -14.13 11.36
CA PRO A 107 11.24 -13.07 12.21
C PRO A 107 11.69 -11.66 11.80
N PHE A 108 12.92 -11.51 11.29
CA PHE A 108 13.44 -10.21 10.89
C PHE A 108 12.74 -9.67 9.64
N ASN A 109 12.58 -10.50 8.62
CA ASN A 109 11.84 -10.10 7.42
C ASN A 109 10.37 -9.84 7.74
N LEU A 110 9.75 -10.64 8.61
CA LEU A 110 8.39 -10.39 9.09
C LEU A 110 8.28 -9.02 9.77
N LEU A 111 9.22 -8.68 10.64
CA LEU A 111 9.27 -7.37 11.30
C LEU A 111 9.39 -6.23 10.27
N CYS A 112 10.25 -6.37 9.27
CA CYS A 112 10.39 -5.38 8.20
C CYS A 112 9.09 -5.21 7.39
N VAL A 113 8.38 -6.30 7.09
CA VAL A 113 7.07 -6.26 6.43
C VAL A 113 6.08 -5.49 7.30
N VAL A 114 5.98 -5.82 8.58
CA VAL A 114 5.06 -5.16 9.53
C VAL A 114 5.37 -3.65 9.62
N ILE A 115 6.62 -3.28 9.74
CA ILE A 115 7.06 -1.87 9.81
C ILE A 115 6.69 -1.13 8.52
N LEU A 116 7.04 -1.70 7.37
CA LEU A 116 6.78 -1.06 6.08
C LEU A 116 5.27 -0.89 5.82
N THR A 117 4.46 -1.86 6.19
CA THR A 117 3.02 -1.83 5.93
C THR A 117 2.22 -1.06 6.99
N SER A 118 2.71 -0.96 8.21
CA SER A 118 2.05 -0.22 9.30
C SER A 118 2.50 1.23 9.37
N LEU A 119 3.79 1.46 9.67
CA LEU A 119 4.33 2.82 9.81
C LEU A 119 4.52 3.49 8.44
N GLY A 120 4.84 2.72 7.40
CA GLY A 120 5.06 3.24 6.05
C GLY A 120 3.86 3.99 5.50
N THR A 121 2.65 3.58 5.83
CA THR A 121 1.41 4.24 5.39
C THR A 121 1.31 5.69 5.85
N TRP A 122 1.90 6.06 6.98
CA TRP A 122 1.93 7.44 7.48
C TRP A 122 2.82 8.36 6.63
N GLY A 123 3.80 7.81 5.94
CA GLY A 123 4.68 8.54 5.03
C GLY A 123 4.18 8.59 3.59
N LEU A 124 3.00 8.05 3.29
CA LEU A 124 2.47 8.05 1.94
C LEU A 124 1.65 9.33 1.66
N PRO A 125 2.06 10.20 0.73
CA PRO A 125 1.37 11.47 0.48
C PRO A 125 -0.11 11.31 0.14
N GLN A 126 -0.51 10.25 -0.57
CA GLN A 126 -1.90 9.96 -0.92
C GLN A 126 -2.77 9.64 0.31
N MET A 127 -2.18 9.15 1.40
CA MET A 127 -2.90 8.94 2.66
C MET A 127 -3.10 10.26 3.40
N VAL A 128 -2.05 11.10 3.44
CA VAL A 128 -2.11 12.42 4.07
C VAL A 128 -3.13 13.33 3.40
N GLN A 129 -3.23 13.30 2.06
CA GLN A 129 -4.22 14.10 1.32
C GLN A 129 -5.67 13.84 1.75
N LYS A 130 -5.99 12.64 2.20
CA LYS A 130 -7.36 12.32 2.67
C LYS A 130 -7.74 13.07 3.94
N PHE A 131 -6.79 13.45 4.77
CA PHE A 131 -7.06 14.23 5.99
C PHE A 131 -7.55 15.65 5.68
N TYR A 132 -7.16 16.24 4.55
CA TYR A 132 -7.62 17.58 4.15
C TYR A 132 -9.09 17.62 3.73
N ALA A 133 -9.72 16.46 3.51
CA ALA A 133 -11.15 16.36 3.14
C ALA A 133 -12.07 16.13 4.35
N ILE A 134 -11.54 16.16 5.59
CA ILE A 134 -12.33 15.90 6.81
C ILE A 134 -12.87 17.22 7.34
N ASP A 135 -14.20 17.30 7.50
CA ASP A 135 -14.89 18.54 7.85
C ASP A 135 -14.80 18.94 9.34
N ASN A 136 -14.67 17.96 10.24
CA ASN A 136 -14.72 18.21 11.69
C ASN A 136 -14.00 17.15 12.52
N GLU A 137 -13.67 17.50 13.77
CA GLU A 137 -12.91 16.63 14.69
C GLU A 137 -13.68 15.36 15.13
N ALA A 138 -15.01 15.43 15.25
CA ALA A 138 -15.81 14.26 15.58
C ALA A 138 -15.73 13.19 14.46
N SER A 139 -15.66 13.64 13.21
CA SER A 139 -15.44 12.76 12.05
C SER A 139 -14.07 12.09 12.10
N ILE A 140 -13.02 12.76 12.63
CA ILE A 140 -11.70 12.15 12.82
C ILE A 140 -11.77 11.01 13.82
N GLN A 141 -12.41 11.21 14.97
CA GLN A 141 -12.53 10.17 16.01
C GLN A 141 -13.31 8.96 15.51
N ASN A 142 -14.47 9.18 14.89
CA ASN A 142 -15.27 8.09 14.32
C ASN A 142 -14.53 7.38 13.19
N GLY A 143 -13.87 8.13 12.32
CA GLY A 143 -13.05 7.59 11.23
C GLY A 143 -11.89 6.74 11.75
N THR A 144 -11.24 7.13 12.83
CA THR A 144 -10.16 6.37 13.46
C THR A 144 -10.65 5.01 13.96
N VAL A 145 -11.79 4.96 14.65
CA VAL A 145 -12.37 3.70 15.14
C VAL A 145 -12.76 2.79 13.96
N ILE A 146 -13.49 3.33 12.98
CA ILE A 146 -13.95 2.56 11.81
C ILE A 146 -12.76 2.03 11.01
N SER A 147 -11.76 2.87 10.74
CA SER A 147 -10.57 2.46 9.96
C SER A 147 -9.72 1.45 10.72
N THR A 148 -9.63 1.53 12.05
CA THR A 148 -8.91 0.55 12.86
C THR A 148 -9.59 -0.82 12.80
N ILE A 149 -10.91 -0.88 12.98
CA ILE A 149 -11.67 -2.13 12.87
C ILE A 149 -11.57 -2.71 11.46
N PHE A 150 -11.70 -1.85 10.46
CA PHE A 150 -11.56 -2.24 9.05
C PHE A 150 -10.17 -2.82 8.76
N ALA A 151 -9.11 -2.16 9.19
CA ALA A 151 -7.73 -2.63 9.00
C ALA A 151 -7.49 -3.95 9.73
N LEU A 152 -8.00 -4.11 10.94
CA LEU A 152 -7.89 -5.36 11.71
C LEU A 152 -8.53 -6.54 10.96
N ILE A 153 -9.74 -6.35 10.41
CA ILE A 153 -10.47 -7.41 9.73
C ILE A 153 -9.92 -7.64 8.31
N VAL A 154 -9.74 -6.61 7.51
CA VAL A 154 -9.36 -6.74 6.10
C VAL A 154 -7.87 -7.02 5.96
N SER A 155 -7.00 -6.15 6.47
CA SER A 155 -5.55 -6.36 6.36
C SER A 155 -5.10 -7.53 7.21
N GLY A 156 -5.53 -7.60 8.48
CA GLY A 156 -5.25 -8.73 9.35
C GLY A 156 -5.77 -10.04 8.80
N GLY A 157 -6.98 -10.05 8.24
CA GLY A 157 -7.57 -11.20 7.57
C GLY A 157 -6.78 -11.67 6.36
N CYS A 158 -6.28 -10.77 5.52
CA CYS A 158 -5.43 -11.12 4.38
C CYS A 158 -4.11 -11.77 4.82
N TYR A 159 -3.44 -11.22 5.83
CA TYR A 159 -2.21 -11.82 6.37
C TYR A 159 -2.48 -13.19 7.03
N PHE A 160 -3.57 -13.29 7.78
CA PHE A 160 -4.01 -14.54 8.39
C PHE A 160 -4.28 -15.61 7.31
N LEU A 161 -5.03 -15.28 6.26
CA LEU A 161 -5.29 -16.17 5.14
C LEU A 161 -3.99 -16.60 4.44
N GLY A 162 -3.08 -15.65 4.21
CA GLY A 162 -1.78 -15.89 3.58
C GLY A 162 -0.93 -16.89 4.33
N GLY A 163 -1.01 -16.93 5.67
CA GLY A 163 -0.31 -17.90 6.51
C GLY A 163 -0.65 -19.36 6.19
N PHE A 164 -1.87 -19.62 5.68
CA PHE A 164 -2.29 -20.96 5.28
C PHE A 164 -1.89 -21.36 3.86
N GLY A 165 -1.24 -20.47 3.10
CA GLY A 165 -0.82 -20.75 1.72
C GLY A 165 0.05 -21.99 1.59
N ARG A 166 0.87 -22.32 2.60
CA ARG A 166 1.72 -23.51 2.60
C ARG A 166 0.97 -24.86 2.65
N LEU A 167 -0.30 -24.85 3.08
CA LEU A 167 -1.16 -26.05 3.02
C LEU A 167 -1.55 -26.44 1.59
N PHE A 168 -1.18 -25.63 0.62
CA PHE A 168 -1.46 -25.83 -0.81
C PHE A 168 -0.16 -25.98 -1.63
N SER A 169 1.00 -26.14 -0.96
CA SER A 169 2.32 -26.24 -1.60
C SER A 169 2.41 -27.35 -2.65
N ASP A 170 1.69 -28.46 -2.46
CA ASP A 170 1.68 -29.58 -3.40
C ASP A 170 1.01 -29.23 -4.75
N GLN A 171 0.22 -28.15 -4.79
CA GLN A 171 -0.52 -27.68 -5.95
C GLN A 171 0.17 -26.46 -6.61
N ILE A 172 1.24 -25.93 -6.00
CA ILE A 172 1.86 -24.67 -6.39
C ILE A 172 3.30 -24.93 -6.83
N ASP A 173 3.56 -24.76 -8.13
CA ASP A 173 4.93 -24.71 -8.62
C ASP A 173 5.42 -23.25 -8.65
N VAL A 174 6.04 -22.84 -7.54
CA VAL A 174 6.60 -21.48 -7.38
C VAL A 174 7.75 -21.23 -8.35
N LYS A 175 8.50 -22.28 -8.77
CA LYS A 175 9.61 -22.12 -9.71
C LYS A 175 9.12 -21.80 -11.11
N ALA A 176 8.03 -22.44 -11.54
CA ALA A 176 7.41 -22.21 -12.84
C ALA A 176 6.53 -20.96 -12.89
N ASN A 177 5.72 -20.74 -11.83
CA ASN A 177 4.63 -19.76 -11.83
C ASN A 177 4.88 -18.52 -10.95
N GLY A 178 5.97 -18.52 -10.17
CA GLY A 178 6.31 -17.45 -9.23
C GLY A 178 5.43 -17.44 -7.96
N PHE A 179 5.84 -16.63 -6.96
CA PHE A 179 5.12 -16.51 -5.68
C PHE A 179 3.70 -15.95 -5.83
N ASP A 180 3.46 -15.15 -6.85
CA ASP A 180 2.14 -14.53 -7.09
C ASP A 180 1.06 -15.53 -7.52
N SER A 181 1.42 -16.78 -7.81
CA SER A 181 0.49 -17.87 -8.10
C SER A 181 -0.12 -18.52 -6.86
N ILE A 182 0.44 -18.27 -5.66
CA ILE A 182 0.03 -18.93 -4.41
C ILE A 182 -1.44 -18.67 -4.11
N ILE A 183 -1.84 -17.40 -4.06
CA ILE A 183 -3.22 -17.03 -3.71
C ILE A 183 -4.24 -17.48 -4.76
N PRO A 184 -4.06 -17.25 -6.07
CA PRO A 184 -4.95 -17.81 -7.08
C PRO A 184 -5.13 -19.33 -6.98
N THR A 185 -4.04 -20.08 -6.78
CA THR A 185 -4.10 -21.55 -6.65
C THR A 185 -4.86 -21.98 -5.40
N MET A 186 -4.59 -21.31 -4.26
CA MET A 186 -5.31 -21.59 -3.02
C MET A 186 -6.82 -21.37 -3.16
N LEU A 187 -7.21 -20.35 -3.92
CA LEU A 187 -8.61 -19.97 -4.12
C LEU A 187 -9.32 -20.74 -5.23
N SER A 188 -8.57 -21.33 -6.18
CA SER A 188 -9.14 -22.10 -7.31
C SER A 188 -9.92 -23.34 -6.89
N ASN A 189 -9.67 -23.85 -5.68
CA ASN A 189 -10.39 -25.01 -5.12
C ASN A 189 -11.71 -24.65 -4.42
N LEU A 190 -12.07 -23.37 -4.40
CA LEU A 190 -13.34 -22.92 -3.83
C LEU A 190 -14.51 -23.15 -4.79
N SER A 191 -15.74 -23.12 -4.27
CA SER A 191 -16.93 -23.20 -5.10
C SER A 191 -17.02 -22.02 -6.07
N PRO A 192 -17.68 -22.16 -7.25
CA PRO A 192 -17.81 -21.07 -8.23
C PRO A 192 -18.37 -19.77 -7.65
N ALA A 193 -19.32 -19.86 -6.72
CA ALA A 193 -19.90 -18.69 -6.05
C ALA A 193 -18.86 -17.95 -5.18
N LEU A 194 -17.99 -18.70 -4.48
CA LEU A 194 -16.91 -18.13 -3.69
C LEU A 194 -15.80 -17.55 -4.57
N ILE A 195 -15.49 -18.19 -5.69
CA ILE A 195 -14.54 -17.62 -6.67
C ILE A 195 -15.07 -16.28 -7.20
N ALA A 196 -16.36 -16.20 -7.54
CA ALA A 196 -16.98 -14.95 -7.96
C ALA A 196 -16.92 -13.88 -6.88
N LEU A 197 -17.15 -14.22 -5.61
CA LEU A 197 -17.00 -13.32 -4.48
C LEU A 197 -15.56 -12.82 -4.33
N VAL A 198 -14.56 -13.69 -4.46
CA VAL A 198 -13.13 -13.33 -4.43
C VAL A 198 -12.78 -12.36 -5.56
N VAL A 199 -13.27 -12.63 -6.78
CA VAL A 199 -13.06 -11.74 -7.93
C VAL A 199 -13.61 -10.34 -7.65
N ILE A 200 -14.85 -10.25 -7.14
CA ILE A 200 -15.49 -8.98 -6.78
C ILE A 200 -14.69 -8.27 -5.67
N LEU A 201 -14.25 -9.01 -4.64
CA LEU A 201 -13.45 -8.49 -3.54
C LEU A 201 -12.13 -7.88 -4.02
N VAL A 202 -11.36 -8.61 -4.81
CA VAL A 202 -10.06 -8.16 -5.31
C VAL A 202 -10.22 -7.04 -6.33
N LEU A 203 -11.27 -7.10 -7.17
CA LEU A 203 -11.62 -6.00 -8.07
C LEU A 203 -11.92 -4.72 -7.28
N SER A 204 -12.75 -4.81 -6.25
CA SER A 204 -13.10 -3.69 -5.38
C SER A 204 -11.85 -3.09 -4.71
N ALA A 205 -11.02 -3.92 -4.10
CA ALA A 205 -9.79 -3.47 -3.43
C ALA A 205 -8.80 -2.81 -4.41
N SER A 206 -8.65 -3.39 -5.60
CA SER A 206 -7.72 -2.86 -6.60
C SER A 206 -8.21 -1.56 -7.22
N MET A 207 -9.48 -1.46 -7.58
CA MET A 207 -10.04 -0.26 -8.21
C MET A 207 -10.02 0.95 -7.27
N SER A 208 -10.37 0.76 -6.00
CA SER A 208 -10.33 1.81 -4.97
C SER A 208 -8.91 2.37 -4.81
N THR A 209 -7.92 1.51 -4.76
CA THR A 209 -6.52 1.91 -4.63
C THR A 209 -5.98 2.55 -5.91
N LEU A 210 -6.27 1.96 -7.08
CA LEU A 210 -5.83 2.48 -8.38
C LEU A 210 -6.34 3.89 -8.61
N SER A 211 -7.63 4.15 -8.37
CA SER A 211 -8.23 5.48 -8.55
C SER A 211 -7.58 6.52 -7.64
N SER A 212 -7.38 6.20 -6.37
CA SER A 212 -6.74 7.09 -5.41
C SER A 212 -5.29 7.44 -5.79
N LEU A 213 -4.48 6.45 -6.18
CA LEU A 213 -3.09 6.65 -6.57
C LEU A 213 -2.95 7.49 -7.83
N VAL A 214 -3.75 7.20 -8.86
CA VAL A 214 -3.66 7.88 -10.15
C VAL A 214 -4.18 9.31 -10.04
N ILE A 215 -5.25 9.56 -9.27
CA ILE A 215 -5.75 10.92 -9.01
C ILE A 215 -4.73 11.72 -8.21
N ALA A 216 -4.17 11.16 -7.14
CA ALA A 216 -3.16 11.84 -6.33
C ALA A 216 -1.93 12.21 -7.16
N SER A 217 -1.35 11.27 -7.91
CA SER A 217 -0.18 11.52 -8.76
C SER A 217 -0.46 12.57 -9.83
N SER A 218 -1.63 12.50 -10.49
CA SER A 218 -2.01 13.43 -11.57
C SER A 218 -2.30 14.82 -11.05
N SER A 219 -2.99 14.96 -9.91
CA SER A 219 -3.28 16.23 -9.28
C SER A 219 -2.01 16.93 -8.77
N THR A 220 -1.15 16.21 -8.07
CA THR A 220 0.14 16.74 -7.59
C THR A 220 1.00 17.23 -8.76
N LEU A 221 1.13 16.44 -9.82
CA LEU A 221 1.92 16.86 -10.99
C LEU A 221 1.28 18.08 -11.70
N THR A 222 -0.06 18.15 -11.77
CA THR A 222 -0.74 19.28 -12.42
C THR A 222 -0.72 20.54 -11.57
N ILE A 223 -1.09 20.42 -10.29
CA ILE A 223 -1.31 21.57 -9.41
C ILE A 223 0.02 22.03 -8.81
N ASP A 224 0.75 21.15 -8.14
CA ASP A 224 1.94 21.53 -7.37
C ASP A 224 3.17 21.73 -8.26
N PHE A 225 3.23 21.04 -9.42
CA PHE A 225 4.41 21.15 -10.29
C PHE A 225 4.15 22.00 -11.54
N LEU A 226 3.15 21.68 -12.37
CA LEU A 226 2.93 22.39 -13.64
C LEU A 226 2.37 23.80 -13.42
N LYS A 227 1.36 23.95 -12.57
CA LYS A 227 0.73 25.25 -12.31
C LYS A 227 1.68 26.19 -11.59
N ASP A 228 2.33 25.71 -10.51
CA ASP A 228 3.15 26.60 -9.68
C ASP A 228 4.48 27.00 -10.34
N ASN A 229 5.07 26.11 -11.17
CA ASN A 229 6.38 26.40 -11.76
C ASN A 229 6.33 26.86 -13.22
N PHE A 230 5.33 26.43 -14.02
CA PHE A 230 5.31 26.68 -15.47
C PHE A 230 4.10 27.48 -15.97
N ILE A 231 2.92 27.28 -15.40
CA ILE A 231 1.67 27.88 -15.92
C ILE A 231 0.89 28.54 -14.78
N LYS A 232 1.44 29.64 -14.24
CA LYS A 232 0.91 30.35 -13.05
C LYS A 232 -0.58 30.72 -13.11
N ASN A 233 -1.15 30.97 -14.30
CA ASN A 233 -2.56 31.37 -14.50
C ASN A 233 -3.39 30.26 -15.15
N MET A 234 -3.20 28.99 -14.75
CA MET A 234 -3.93 27.86 -15.28
C MET A 234 -5.40 27.92 -14.82
N SER A 235 -6.35 28.07 -15.74
CA SER A 235 -7.78 28.05 -15.42
C SER A 235 -8.21 26.66 -14.91
N GLU A 236 -9.26 26.59 -14.09
CA GLU A 236 -9.80 25.34 -13.53
C GLU A 236 -10.09 24.28 -14.59
N LYS A 237 -10.70 24.70 -15.73
CA LYS A 237 -10.95 23.81 -16.86
C LYS A 237 -9.68 23.18 -17.42
N LYS A 238 -8.59 23.96 -17.52
CA LYS A 238 -7.30 23.46 -17.95
C LYS A 238 -6.68 22.52 -16.91
N GLN A 239 -6.78 22.85 -15.61
CA GLN A 239 -6.31 21.96 -14.55
C GLN A 239 -6.99 20.59 -14.64
N VAL A 240 -8.30 20.54 -14.75
CA VAL A 240 -9.06 19.28 -14.90
C VAL A 240 -8.64 18.52 -16.17
N LEU A 241 -8.43 19.22 -17.29
CA LEU A 241 -7.99 18.59 -18.53
C LEU A 241 -6.58 17.95 -18.37
N TYR A 242 -5.62 18.68 -17.79
CA TYR A 242 -4.28 18.16 -17.56
C TYR A 242 -4.29 16.97 -16.59
N ILE A 243 -5.09 17.03 -15.51
CA ILE A 243 -5.27 15.91 -14.59
C ILE A 243 -5.77 14.68 -15.36
N ARG A 244 -6.80 14.81 -16.21
CA ARG A 244 -7.34 13.70 -17.01
C ARG A 244 -6.31 13.10 -17.97
N ILE A 245 -5.52 13.93 -18.64
CA ILE A 245 -4.45 13.48 -19.53
C ILE A 245 -3.39 12.71 -18.74
N LEU A 246 -2.96 13.24 -17.59
CA LEU A 246 -1.97 12.60 -16.75
C LEU A 246 -2.48 11.30 -16.12
N VAL A 247 -3.78 11.21 -15.80
CA VAL A 247 -4.42 9.96 -15.39
C VAL A 247 -4.19 8.87 -16.43
N VAL A 248 -4.48 9.15 -17.70
CA VAL A 248 -4.24 8.18 -18.80
C VAL A 248 -2.76 7.81 -18.93
N VAL A 249 -1.88 8.80 -18.84
CA VAL A 249 -0.41 8.57 -18.92
C VAL A 249 0.07 7.67 -17.79
N PHE A 250 -0.32 7.95 -16.54
CA PHE A 250 0.09 7.12 -15.39
C PHE A 250 -0.48 5.70 -15.45
N ILE A 251 -1.72 5.54 -15.89
CA ILE A 251 -2.33 4.23 -16.12
C ILE A 251 -1.56 3.46 -17.19
N ALA A 252 -1.24 4.10 -18.32
CA ALA A 252 -0.48 3.46 -19.40
C ALA A 252 0.92 3.03 -18.94
N ILE A 253 1.65 3.89 -18.24
CA ILE A 253 2.97 3.56 -17.67
C ILE A 253 2.85 2.35 -16.72
N SER A 254 1.86 2.37 -15.85
CA SER A 254 1.66 1.28 -14.86
C SER A 254 1.30 -0.05 -15.54
N ALA A 255 0.47 -0.03 -16.58
CA ALA A 255 0.14 -1.21 -17.36
C ALA A 255 1.37 -1.77 -18.11
N ILE A 256 2.19 -0.90 -18.68
CA ILE A 256 3.46 -1.30 -19.35
C ILE A 256 4.41 -1.94 -18.33
N LEU A 257 4.57 -1.35 -17.14
CA LEU A 257 5.39 -1.93 -16.07
C LEU A 257 4.88 -3.29 -15.62
N ALA A 258 3.56 -3.47 -15.49
CA ALA A 258 2.95 -4.75 -15.15
C ALA A 258 3.23 -5.82 -16.23
N LEU A 259 3.15 -5.46 -17.51
CA LEU A 259 3.48 -6.36 -18.63
C LEU A 259 4.96 -6.74 -18.66
N ILE A 260 5.86 -5.79 -18.41
CA ILE A 260 7.31 -6.05 -18.31
C ILE A 260 7.59 -6.99 -17.14
N GLN A 261 6.99 -6.75 -15.98
CA GLN A 261 7.16 -7.61 -14.81
C GLN A 261 6.71 -9.05 -15.08
N TYR A 262 5.57 -9.22 -15.71
CA TYR A 262 5.04 -10.54 -16.03
C TYR A 262 5.98 -11.34 -16.96
N LYS A 263 6.57 -10.68 -17.94
CA LYS A 263 7.49 -11.31 -18.90
C LYS A 263 8.88 -11.59 -18.33
N SER A 264 9.34 -10.75 -17.41
CA SER A 264 10.72 -10.84 -16.90
C SER A 264 10.90 -11.77 -15.69
N SER A 265 9.83 -12.10 -14.98
CA SER A 265 9.83 -12.91 -13.74
C SER A 265 10.82 -12.44 -12.66
N VAL A 266 11.33 -11.21 -12.79
CA VAL A 266 12.43 -10.67 -11.95
C VAL A 266 11.93 -10.27 -10.56
N THR A 267 10.67 -9.84 -10.46
CA THR A 267 10.07 -9.37 -9.20
C THR A 267 8.66 -9.92 -9.04
N PHE A 268 8.21 -10.07 -7.80
CA PHE A 268 6.82 -10.39 -7.48
C PHE A 268 6.11 -9.17 -6.87
N ILE A 269 4.78 -9.24 -6.76
CA ILE A 269 3.92 -8.12 -6.34
C ILE A 269 4.41 -7.43 -5.06
N ALA A 270 4.74 -8.20 -4.02
CA ALA A 270 5.21 -7.65 -2.75
C ALA A 270 6.55 -6.90 -2.87
N GLN A 271 7.44 -7.31 -3.78
CA GLN A 271 8.69 -6.58 -4.04
C GLN A 271 8.46 -5.24 -4.73
N LEU A 272 7.55 -5.18 -5.72
CA LEU A 272 7.18 -3.91 -6.36
C LEU A 272 6.54 -2.94 -5.36
N MET A 273 5.69 -3.45 -4.49
CA MET A 273 5.13 -2.67 -3.39
C MET A 273 6.23 -2.18 -2.46
N GLY A 274 7.16 -3.05 -2.07
CA GLY A 274 8.31 -2.70 -1.22
C GLY A 274 9.20 -1.62 -1.81
N ILE A 275 9.44 -1.66 -3.13
CA ILE A 275 10.19 -0.62 -3.86
C ILE A 275 9.47 0.73 -3.79
N SER A 276 8.18 0.75 -4.11
CA SER A 276 7.39 1.99 -4.15
C SER A 276 7.19 2.57 -2.75
N TRP A 277 6.75 1.76 -1.82
CA TRP A 277 6.50 2.21 -0.44
C TRP A 277 7.80 2.54 0.29
N GLY A 278 8.87 1.77 0.07
CA GLY A 278 10.18 2.06 0.64
C GLY A 278 10.72 3.41 0.17
N ALA A 279 10.58 3.72 -1.12
CA ALA A 279 11.00 5.02 -1.65
C ALA A 279 10.15 6.18 -1.12
N LEU A 280 8.82 6.03 -1.07
CA LEU A 280 7.90 7.07 -0.61
C LEU A 280 7.96 7.23 0.91
N ALA A 281 7.73 6.16 1.66
CA ALA A 281 7.70 6.23 3.12
C ALA A 281 9.09 6.59 3.68
N GLY A 282 10.16 6.03 3.12
CA GLY A 282 11.51 6.42 3.50
C GLY A 282 11.81 7.89 3.27
N SER A 283 11.24 8.49 2.21
CA SER A 283 11.45 9.91 1.89
C SER A 283 10.59 10.85 2.71
N PHE A 284 9.34 10.48 3.05
CA PHE A 284 8.36 11.41 3.58
C PHE A 284 7.93 11.15 5.02
N LEU A 285 8.06 9.92 5.54
CA LEU A 285 7.62 9.57 6.90
C LEU A 285 8.29 10.46 7.96
N ALA A 286 9.61 10.49 7.98
CA ALA A 286 10.35 11.26 8.98
C ALA A 286 10.16 12.78 8.84
N PRO A 287 10.28 13.38 7.63
CA PRO A 287 9.92 14.78 7.44
C PRO A 287 8.50 15.10 7.91
N PHE A 288 7.51 14.29 7.56
CA PHE A 288 6.12 14.51 7.95
C PHE A 288 5.94 14.43 9.47
N MET A 289 6.39 13.34 10.10
CA MET A 289 6.25 13.16 11.55
C MET A 289 6.93 14.27 12.33
N PHE A 290 8.22 14.55 12.03
CA PHE A 290 8.94 15.55 12.78
C PHE A 290 8.42 16.97 12.53
N SER A 291 7.88 17.29 11.35
CA SER A 291 7.29 18.60 11.08
C SER A 291 5.99 18.83 11.86
N LEU A 292 5.28 17.80 12.24
CA LEU A 292 4.07 17.93 13.08
C LEU A 292 4.40 18.23 14.56
N TYR A 293 5.53 17.71 15.07
CA TYR A 293 5.85 17.79 16.50
C TYR A 293 7.04 18.69 16.84
N SER A 294 7.78 19.19 15.84
CA SER A 294 9.01 19.94 16.07
C SER A 294 9.14 21.17 15.18
N LYS A 295 9.23 22.34 15.82
CA LYS A 295 9.51 23.62 15.16
C LYS A 295 10.95 23.73 14.60
N LYS A 296 11.77 22.66 14.70
CA LYS A 296 13.21 22.72 14.39
C LYS A 296 13.58 22.01 13.08
N VAL A 297 12.65 21.41 12.40
CA VAL A 297 12.90 20.68 11.14
C VAL A 297 13.31 21.65 10.05
N SER A 298 14.47 21.41 9.45
CA SER A 298 15.01 22.26 8.39
C SER A 298 14.67 21.76 7.00
N LYS A 299 14.59 22.65 6.02
CA LYS A 299 14.42 22.31 4.61
C LYS A 299 15.51 21.35 4.11
N ALA A 300 16.75 21.57 4.57
CA ALA A 300 17.90 20.75 4.19
C ALA A 300 17.76 19.30 4.72
N SER A 301 17.24 19.10 5.93
CA SER A 301 17.02 17.77 6.48
C SER A 301 15.96 16.97 5.72
N CYS A 302 14.89 17.65 5.28
CA CYS A 302 13.87 17.02 4.44
C CYS A 302 14.45 16.57 3.08
N TRP A 303 15.27 17.44 2.44
CA TRP A 303 15.95 17.08 1.20
C TRP A 303 16.97 15.96 1.39
N ALA A 304 17.73 15.95 2.48
CA ALA A 304 18.67 14.89 2.80
C ALA A 304 17.97 13.54 2.95
N CYS A 305 16.85 13.51 3.68
CA CYS A 305 16.03 12.30 3.84
C CYS A 305 15.48 11.80 2.49
N PHE A 306 14.92 12.72 1.70
CA PHE A 306 14.38 12.41 0.38
C PHE A 306 15.43 11.82 -0.57
N LEU A 307 16.59 12.48 -0.67
CA LEU A 307 17.68 12.04 -1.54
C LEU A 307 18.27 10.71 -1.08
N PHE A 308 18.52 10.56 0.23
CA PHE A 308 19.03 9.31 0.78
C PHE A 308 18.11 8.12 0.45
N SER A 309 16.84 8.24 0.78
CA SER A 309 15.88 7.15 0.57
C SER A 309 15.68 6.83 -0.91
N SER A 310 15.56 7.85 -1.76
CA SER A 310 15.41 7.66 -3.20
C SER A 310 16.64 7.00 -3.83
N VAL A 311 17.84 7.46 -3.49
CA VAL A 311 19.11 6.89 -3.99
C VAL A 311 19.28 5.46 -3.48
N LEU A 312 19.02 5.20 -2.19
CA LEU A 312 19.11 3.87 -1.60
C LEU A 312 18.20 2.87 -2.32
N MET A 313 16.93 3.23 -2.54
CA MET A 313 15.98 2.34 -3.21
C MET A 313 16.32 2.13 -4.69
N ILE A 314 16.79 3.16 -5.39
CA ILE A 314 17.27 3.04 -6.77
C ILE A 314 18.51 2.13 -6.83
N ALA A 315 19.47 2.33 -5.93
CA ALA A 315 20.66 1.48 -5.84
C ALA A 315 20.30 0.02 -5.54
N ASN A 316 19.30 -0.23 -4.68
CA ASN A 316 18.81 -1.59 -4.41
C ASN A 316 18.23 -2.26 -5.65
N ILE A 317 17.55 -1.52 -6.54
CA ILE A 317 17.02 -2.08 -7.78
C ILE A 317 18.14 -2.52 -8.72
N PHE A 318 19.13 -1.67 -8.94
CA PHE A 318 20.16 -1.89 -9.96
C PHE A 318 21.39 -2.67 -9.47
N PHE A 319 21.72 -2.55 -8.17
CA PHE A 319 22.95 -3.09 -7.58
C PHE A 319 22.67 -4.03 -6.41
N ARG A 320 21.54 -4.75 -6.45
CA ARG A 320 21.07 -5.63 -5.36
C ARG A 320 22.15 -6.56 -4.81
N ALA A 321 22.94 -7.18 -5.67
CA ALA A 321 24.00 -8.12 -5.28
C ALA A 321 25.13 -7.49 -4.46
N GLY A 322 25.31 -6.17 -4.54
CA GLY A 322 26.31 -5.43 -3.73
C GLY A 322 25.84 -5.11 -2.32
N PHE A 323 24.56 -5.32 -2.01
CA PHE A 323 24.02 -5.08 -0.67
C PHE A 323 24.22 -6.29 0.25
N PRO A 324 24.34 -6.09 1.56
CA PRO A 324 24.26 -7.18 2.54
C PRO A 324 22.98 -8.00 2.33
N THR A 325 23.01 -9.29 2.57
CA THR A 325 21.90 -10.22 2.26
C THR A 325 20.56 -9.77 2.84
N TRP A 326 20.55 -9.24 4.05
CA TRP A 326 19.37 -8.74 4.74
C TRP A 326 18.77 -7.47 4.12
N LEU A 327 19.56 -6.66 3.37
CA LEU A 327 19.12 -5.47 2.63
C LEU A 327 18.81 -5.74 1.16
N GLN A 328 19.08 -6.92 0.66
CA GLN A 328 18.78 -7.24 -0.74
C GLN A 328 17.28 -7.26 -1.02
N SER A 329 16.45 -7.62 -0.02
CA SER A 329 15.00 -7.51 -0.14
C SER A 329 14.58 -6.04 -0.21
N PRO A 330 13.81 -5.62 -1.23
CA PRO A 330 13.28 -4.25 -1.30
C PRO A 330 12.41 -3.88 -0.10
N ILE A 331 11.76 -4.85 0.53
CA ILE A 331 10.95 -4.64 1.74
C ILE A 331 11.84 -4.26 2.91
N ASN A 332 12.91 -5.03 3.15
CA ASN A 332 13.86 -4.75 4.22
C ASN A 332 14.61 -3.45 3.98
N CYS A 333 15.00 -3.18 2.72
CA CYS A 333 15.62 -1.94 2.31
C CYS A 333 14.71 -0.73 2.55
N GLY A 334 13.41 -0.85 2.24
CA GLY A 334 12.41 0.17 2.50
C GLY A 334 12.20 0.44 3.99
N ALA A 335 12.10 -0.60 4.82
CA ALA A 335 12.04 -0.47 6.26
C ALA A 335 13.31 0.22 6.82
N PHE A 336 14.48 -0.15 6.33
CA PHE A 336 15.73 0.50 6.69
C PHE A 336 15.76 1.98 6.27
N ALA A 337 15.29 2.33 5.07
CA ALA A 337 15.20 3.71 4.60
C ALA A 337 14.34 4.57 5.53
N MET A 338 13.21 4.04 6.02
CA MET A 338 12.33 4.71 6.98
C MET A 338 13.05 5.00 8.30
N PHE A 339 13.73 4.00 8.88
CA PHE A 339 14.49 4.20 10.12
C PHE A 339 15.68 5.16 9.95
N ALA A 340 16.40 5.04 8.85
CA ALA A 340 17.47 5.98 8.54
C ALA A 340 16.94 7.42 8.43
N GLY A 341 15.78 7.62 7.81
CA GLY A 341 15.10 8.92 7.76
C GLY A 341 14.79 9.49 9.14
N MET A 342 14.33 8.65 10.08
CA MET A 342 14.07 9.05 11.48
C MET A 342 15.33 9.54 12.22
N ILE A 343 16.51 9.14 11.76
CA ILE A 343 17.80 9.61 12.28
C ILE A 343 18.28 10.82 11.48
N ILE A 344 18.22 10.77 10.16
CA ILE A 344 18.73 11.80 9.26
C ILE A 344 18.04 13.16 9.51
N VAL A 345 16.71 13.16 9.64
CA VAL A 345 15.97 14.43 9.78
C VAL A 345 16.37 15.19 11.04
N PRO A 346 16.34 14.63 12.26
CA PRO A 346 16.77 15.35 13.44
C PRO A 346 18.27 15.71 13.41
N VAL A 347 19.14 14.77 12.99
CA VAL A 347 20.59 15.01 12.97
C VAL A 347 20.94 16.14 12.01
N VAL A 348 20.48 16.13 10.76
CA VAL A 348 20.76 17.19 9.79
C VAL A 348 20.13 18.51 10.23
N SER A 349 18.96 18.50 10.88
CA SER A 349 18.33 19.72 11.41
C SER A 349 19.13 20.39 12.50
N LEU A 350 19.99 19.66 13.24
CA LEU A 350 20.88 20.24 14.24
C LEU A 350 22.01 21.10 13.63
N PHE A 351 22.46 20.70 12.42
CA PHE A 351 23.61 21.33 11.75
C PHE A 351 23.24 22.29 10.62
N THR A 352 21.96 22.48 10.34
CA THR A 352 21.47 23.30 9.23
C THR A 352 20.65 24.49 9.71
N PRO A 353 20.55 25.55 8.90
CA PRO A 353 19.76 26.73 9.26
C PRO A 353 18.31 26.36 9.60
N LYS A 354 17.82 26.96 10.68
CA LYS A 354 16.43 26.80 11.10
C LYS A 354 15.50 27.45 10.09
N PRO A 355 14.27 26.94 9.95
CA PRO A 355 13.25 27.59 9.13
C PRO A 355 12.88 28.97 9.68
N ASP A 356 12.24 29.79 8.83
CA ASP A 356 11.73 31.09 9.22
C ASP A 356 10.79 30.99 10.41
N LYS A 357 11.06 31.78 11.45
CA LYS A 357 10.32 31.74 12.70
C LYS A 357 8.85 32.15 12.52
N GLU A 358 8.57 33.18 11.72
CA GLU A 358 7.19 33.64 11.47
C GLU A 358 6.36 32.56 10.76
N LEU A 359 6.95 31.89 9.76
CA LEU A 359 6.31 30.80 9.04
C LEU A 359 6.01 29.62 9.98
N VAL A 360 6.98 29.25 10.81
CA VAL A 360 6.81 28.14 11.76
C VAL A 360 5.77 28.46 12.81
N ASP A 361 5.82 29.66 13.40
CA ASP A 361 4.86 30.03 14.45
C ASP A 361 3.44 30.16 13.88
N SER A 362 3.27 30.65 12.65
CA SER A 362 1.97 30.66 11.98
C SER A 362 1.43 29.21 11.72
N ALA A 363 2.31 28.28 11.30
CA ALA A 363 1.92 26.90 11.07
C ALA A 363 1.53 26.17 12.38
N PHE A 364 2.21 26.49 13.48
CA PHE A 364 1.94 25.89 14.79
C PHE A 364 0.85 26.62 15.60
N ALA A 365 0.34 27.76 15.13
CA ALA A 365 -0.73 28.47 15.82
C ALA A 365 -2.01 27.65 16.02
N CYS A 366 -2.25 26.62 15.18
CA CYS A 366 -3.36 25.70 15.36
C CYS A 366 -3.29 24.88 16.66
N TYR A 367 -2.08 24.62 17.19
CA TYR A 367 -1.90 23.89 18.45
C TYR A 367 -2.14 24.75 19.71
N GLU A 368 -2.18 26.07 19.55
CA GLU A 368 -2.43 27.03 20.64
C GLU A 368 -3.92 27.32 20.81
N LYS A 369 -4.75 26.88 19.88
CA LYS A 369 -6.20 26.97 20.02
C LYS A 369 -6.67 25.94 21.06
N GLU A 370 -7.06 26.41 22.26
CA GLU A 370 -7.78 25.58 23.19
C GLU A 370 -9.10 25.14 22.53
N THR A 371 -9.22 23.87 22.22
CA THR A 371 -10.49 23.28 21.88
C THR A 371 -11.21 23.05 23.19
N GLU A 372 -12.19 23.89 23.53
CA GLU A 372 -13.18 23.54 24.53
C GLU A 372 -13.90 22.27 24.04
N VAL A 373 -13.43 21.13 24.49
CA VAL A 373 -14.18 19.87 24.34
C VAL A 373 -15.42 20.06 25.25
N PRO A 374 -16.65 20.13 24.69
CA PRO A 374 -17.82 20.18 25.49
C PRO A 374 -17.79 18.94 26.41
N GLN A 375 -17.58 19.14 27.69
CA GLN A 375 -17.74 18.06 28.65
C GLN A 375 -19.11 17.47 28.41
N LYS A 376 -19.15 16.20 27.97
CA LYS A 376 -20.38 15.43 28.04
C LYS A 376 -20.84 15.57 29.49
N THR A 377 -21.83 16.40 29.68
CA THR A 377 -22.51 16.46 30.98
C THR A 377 -22.83 15.05 31.36
N ALA A 378 -22.24 14.64 32.47
CA ALA A 378 -22.24 13.27 32.95
C ALA A 378 -23.62 12.65 32.81
N LEU A 379 -23.62 11.41 32.42
CA LEU A 379 -24.67 10.43 32.58
C LEU A 379 -25.68 10.82 33.69
N GLY A 380 -26.90 11.13 33.29
CA GLY A 380 -28.03 11.16 34.18
C GLY A 380 -28.51 12.54 34.50
N LYS A 381 -29.35 13.05 33.68
CA LYS A 381 -30.72 13.44 34.07
C LYS A 381 -31.63 13.29 32.90
#